data_e305e770f2806c8f4721bcde6360a8f6
#
_entry.id   e305e770f2806c8f4721bcde6360a8f6
#
_cell.length_a   1.000
_cell.length_b   1.000
_cell.length_c   1.000
_cell.angle_alpha   90.00
_cell.angle_beta   90.00
_cell.angle_gamma   90.00
#
_symmetry.space_group_name_H-M   'P 1'
#
loop_
_entity.id
_entity.type
_entity.pdbx_description
1 polymer ?
#
loop_
_entity_poly.entity_id
_entity_poly.type
_entity_poly.pdbx_seq_one_letter_code
_entity_poly.pdbx_strand_id
1 'polypeptide(L)'
;IQTAKQRKEPIEHVLLSGPPGLGKTSLSHIIAHEAGSKITATSGPAIERAGDLIGILTNLERGDVLFIDEIHRLSKVVEEFLYPAMESFQIDFVIDKGPYAKSIKFNLKPFTLIGATTRSGLLAAPLRARFGIFYNLDFYKIEDLAKIIKHSAKILDIGVDDPAADEIARRARGTPRIANRLLRRIRDYAQVAEMKKVDLKMATKSLDDLGIDKAGLDDLDRKVLKLIIESYGGGPVGVESLAASLNEEVDTISDTVEPYLLNAGYLRRTARGRTATKLAFDHFGYKYGKEEQEELFNK
;
A
#
# COMPACT_ATOMS: atom_id res chain seq x y z
N ILE A 1 17.18 -0.12 16.36
CA ILE A 1 18.14 -1.11 15.82
C ILE A 1 19.45 -1.04 16.59
N GLN A 2 20.14 0.11 16.66
CA GLN A 2 21.44 0.23 17.31
C GLN A 2 21.43 -0.24 18.78
N THR A 3 20.46 0.17 19.56
CA THR A 3 20.28 -0.23 20.96
C THR A 3 20.00 -1.72 21.15
N ALA A 4 19.19 -2.31 20.26
CA ALA A 4 18.92 -3.75 20.26
C ALA A 4 20.19 -4.54 19.96
N LYS A 5 21.02 -4.10 19.00
CA LYS A 5 22.34 -4.69 18.70
C LYS A 5 23.28 -4.62 19.90
N GLN A 6 23.34 -3.49 20.61
CA GLN A 6 24.18 -3.34 21.80
C GLN A 6 23.79 -4.33 22.91
N ARG A 7 22.48 -4.56 23.10
CA ARG A 7 21.95 -5.52 24.08
C ARG A 7 21.97 -6.99 23.60
N LYS A 8 22.29 -7.23 22.32
CA LYS A 8 22.21 -8.56 21.66
C LYS A 8 20.82 -9.16 21.74
N GLU A 9 19.80 -8.30 21.63
CA GLU A 9 18.38 -8.64 21.64
C GLU A 9 17.76 -8.48 20.25
N PRO A 10 16.71 -9.24 19.91
CA PRO A 10 15.91 -8.95 18.73
C PRO A 10 15.34 -7.53 18.81
N ILE A 11 15.06 -6.93 17.67
CA ILE A 11 14.28 -5.69 17.61
C ILE A 11 12.84 -6.02 18.02
N GLU A 12 12.17 -5.08 18.69
CA GLU A 12 10.74 -5.23 18.96
C GLU A 12 9.95 -5.44 17.66
N HIS A 13 8.80 -6.10 17.75
CA HIS A 13 7.95 -6.34 16.59
C HIS A 13 7.46 -5.01 15.99
N VAL A 14 7.50 -4.90 14.67
CA VAL A 14 7.22 -3.67 13.92
C VAL A 14 5.98 -3.84 13.05
N LEU A 15 5.04 -2.90 13.13
CA LEU A 15 3.92 -2.81 12.21
C LEU A 15 4.10 -1.62 11.25
N LEU A 16 4.15 -1.92 9.96
CA LEU A 16 4.19 -0.93 8.89
C LEU A 16 2.79 -0.80 8.27
N SER A 17 2.17 0.35 8.38
CA SER A 17 0.87 0.62 7.78
C SER A 17 0.96 1.72 6.71
N GLY A 18 -0.01 1.76 5.82
CA GLY A 18 -0.13 2.81 4.80
C GLY A 18 -0.53 2.28 3.43
N PRO A 19 -0.88 3.18 2.49
CA PRO A 19 -1.27 2.82 1.13
C PRO A 19 -0.30 1.88 0.41
N PRO A 20 -0.73 1.16 -0.63
CA PRO A 20 0.15 0.28 -1.39
C PRO A 20 1.23 1.07 -2.14
N GLY A 21 2.40 0.47 -2.34
CA GLY A 21 3.46 1.06 -3.16
C GLY A 21 4.38 2.06 -2.46
N LEU A 22 4.24 2.28 -1.15
CA LEU A 22 5.05 3.23 -0.37
C LEU A 22 6.39 2.65 0.14
N GLY A 23 6.69 1.38 -0.15
CA GLY A 23 7.97 0.78 0.20
C GLY A 23 7.99 0.00 1.51
N LYS A 24 6.85 -0.44 2.06
CA LYS A 24 6.79 -1.28 3.28
C LYS A 24 7.70 -2.49 3.22
N THR A 25 7.64 -3.24 2.13
CA THR A 25 8.52 -4.40 1.87
C THR A 25 9.99 -4.00 1.78
N SER A 26 10.32 -2.90 1.08
CA SER A 26 11.70 -2.40 0.99
C SER A 26 12.24 -2.00 2.36
N LEU A 27 11.42 -1.33 3.18
CA LEU A 27 11.78 -0.92 4.52
C LEU A 27 12.04 -2.13 5.43
N SER A 28 11.25 -3.21 5.32
CA SER A 28 11.48 -4.43 6.09
C SER A 28 12.83 -5.09 5.75
N HIS A 29 13.21 -5.10 4.47
CA HIS A 29 14.54 -5.58 4.05
C HIS A 29 15.67 -4.69 4.57
N ILE A 30 15.49 -3.36 4.56
CA ILE A 30 16.47 -2.42 5.12
C ILE A 30 16.61 -2.64 6.63
N ILE A 31 15.50 -2.79 7.36
CA ILE A 31 15.53 -3.06 8.81
C ILE A 31 16.30 -4.36 9.10
N ALA A 32 16.03 -5.43 8.37
CA ALA A 32 16.74 -6.71 8.54
C ALA A 32 18.23 -6.58 8.22
N HIS A 33 18.58 -5.93 7.12
CA HIS A 33 19.97 -5.67 6.73
C HIS A 33 20.71 -4.85 7.80
N GLU A 34 20.10 -3.74 8.24
CA GLU A 34 20.67 -2.90 9.30
C GLU A 34 20.75 -3.63 10.65
N ALA A 35 19.88 -4.59 10.91
CA ALA A 35 19.99 -5.45 12.09
C ALA A 35 21.12 -6.49 11.97
N GLY A 36 21.57 -6.78 10.75
CA GLY A 36 22.49 -7.89 10.46
C GLY A 36 21.79 -9.24 10.53
N SER A 37 20.49 -9.27 10.24
CA SER A 37 19.59 -10.41 10.39
C SER A 37 19.15 -10.97 9.05
N LYS A 38 18.92 -12.27 8.99
CA LYS A 38 18.25 -12.88 7.84
C LYS A 38 16.77 -12.53 7.85
N ILE A 39 16.18 -12.31 6.68
CA ILE A 39 14.73 -12.07 6.54
C ILE A 39 14.08 -13.24 5.81
N THR A 40 13.00 -13.74 6.39
CA THR A 40 12.06 -14.65 5.75
C THR A 40 10.79 -13.88 5.44
N ALA A 41 10.46 -13.75 4.15
CA ALA A 41 9.31 -12.97 3.70
C ALA A 41 8.19 -13.88 3.24
N THR A 42 6.96 -13.56 3.66
CA THR A 42 5.72 -14.23 3.26
C THR A 42 4.58 -13.21 3.21
N SER A 43 3.36 -13.67 2.98
CA SER A 43 2.16 -12.81 3.01
C SER A 43 1.02 -13.48 3.78
N GLY A 44 0.09 -12.67 4.31
CA GLY A 44 -1.08 -13.18 5.02
C GLY A 44 -1.84 -14.24 4.22
N PRO A 45 -2.19 -14.00 2.94
CA PRO A 45 -2.86 -14.99 2.10
C PRO A 45 -2.07 -16.28 1.84
N ALA A 46 -0.74 -16.25 1.92
CA ALA A 46 0.11 -17.43 1.71
C ALA A 46 0.18 -18.36 2.93
N ILE A 47 -0.27 -17.88 4.10
CA ILE A 47 -0.33 -18.66 5.34
C ILE A 47 -1.79 -19.12 5.54
N GLU A 48 -2.15 -20.25 4.95
CA GLU A 48 -3.53 -20.73 4.99
C GLU A 48 -3.85 -21.44 6.29
N ARG A 49 -2.88 -22.14 6.88
CA ARG A 49 -3.04 -22.99 8.05
C ARG A 49 -2.01 -22.69 9.12
N ALA A 50 -2.34 -23.01 10.36
CA ALA A 50 -1.40 -22.89 11.48
C ALA A 50 -0.09 -23.65 11.24
N GLY A 51 -0.14 -24.81 10.57
CA GLY A 51 1.04 -25.58 10.21
C GLY A 51 2.03 -24.85 9.32
N ASP A 52 1.54 -24.02 8.41
CA ASP A 52 2.39 -23.20 7.52
C ASP A 52 3.18 -22.18 8.34
N LEU A 53 2.50 -21.49 9.28
CA LEU A 53 3.13 -20.54 10.18
C LEU A 53 4.15 -21.24 11.10
N ILE A 54 3.79 -22.39 11.69
CA ILE A 54 4.67 -23.17 12.56
C ILE A 54 5.94 -23.59 11.80
N GLY A 55 5.78 -24.08 10.56
CA GLY A 55 6.91 -24.44 9.70
C GLY A 55 7.87 -23.28 9.45
N ILE A 56 7.33 -22.07 9.25
CA ILE A 56 8.16 -20.87 9.09
C ILE A 56 8.87 -20.53 10.40
N LEU A 57 8.15 -20.44 11.53
CA LEU A 57 8.66 -19.99 12.81
C LEU A 57 9.74 -20.92 13.38
N THR A 58 9.59 -22.25 13.20
CA THR A 58 10.57 -23.23 13.68
C THR A 58 11.90 -23.21 12.90
N ASN A 59 11.90 -22.64 11.70
CA ASN A 59 13.10 -22.50 10.87
C ASN A 59 13.85 -21.16 11.08
N LEU A 60 13.31 -20.25 11.91
CA LEU A 60 13.99 -18.98 12.22
C LEU A 60 15.13 -19.20 13.21
N GLU A 61 16.24 -18.49 12.96
CA GLU A 61 17.35 -18.39 13.88
C GLU A 61 17.17 -17.20 14.84
N ARG A 62 17.97 -17.17 15.91
CA ARG A 62 17.93 -16.06 16.88
C ARG A 62 18.25 -14.74 16.19
N GLY A 63 17.33 -13.79 16.31
CA GLY A 63 17.45 -12.45 15.74
C GLY A 63 16.99 -12.33 14.29
N ASP A 64 16.55 -13.42 13.66
CA ASP A 64 15.98 -13.38 12.32
C ASP A 64 14.71 -12.53 12.27
N VAL A 65 14.40 -12.03 11.08
CA VAL A 65 13.21 -11.25 10.79
C VAL A 65 12.21 -12.11 10.03
N LEU A 66 11.00 -12.22 10.54
CA LEU A 66 9.85 -12.68 9.77
C LEU A 66 9.08 -11.47 9.24
N PHE A 67 8.95 -11.35 7.93
CA PHE A 67 8.12 -10.34 7.29
C PHE A 67 6.84 -10.95 6.76
N ILE A 68 5.68 -10.42 7.17
CA ILE A 68 4.36 -10.83 6.67
C ILE A 68 3.69 -9.62 6.00
N ASP A 69 3.60 -9.65 4.67
CA ASP A 69 2.84 -8.65 3.92
C ASP A 69 1.34 -8.93 4.01
N GLU A 70 0.52 -7.89 3.95
CA GLU A 70 -0.94 -7.95 4.09
C GLU A 70 -1.38 -8.78 5.33
N ILE A 71 -0.73 -8.53 6.47
CA ILE A 71 -0.91 -9.29 7.71
C ILE A 71 -2.37 -9.30 8.20
N HIS A 72 -3.19 -8.30 7.84
CA HIS A 72 -4.61 -8.24 8.15
C HIS A 72 -5.45 -9.32 7.45
N ARG A 73 -4.87 -10.05 6.49
CA ARG A 73 -5.52 -11.15 5.78
C ARG A 73 -5.21 -12.53 6.39
N LEU A 74 -4.51 -12.59 7.49
CA LEU A 74 -4.36 -13.82 8.25
C LEU A 74 -5.71 -14.32 8.74
N SER A 75 -5.92 -15.64 8.73
CA SER A 75 -7.10 -16.24 9.36
C SER A 75 -7.00 -16.12 10.88
N LYS A 76 -8.14 -16.04 11.58
CA LYS A 76 -8.18 -15.97 13.05
C LYS A 76 -7.40 -17.10 13.70
N VAL A 77 -7.50 -18.31 13.14
CA VAL A 77 -6.77 -19.49 13.64
C VAL A 77 -5.25 -19.25 13.57
N VAL A 78 -4.75 -18.71 12.47
CA VAL A 78 -3.32 -18.41 12.32
C VAL A 78 -2.88 -17.29 13.27
N GLU A 79 -3.71 -16.25 13.43
CA GLU A 79 -3.43 -15.17 14.39
C GLU A 79 -3.28 -15.69 15.82
N GLU A 80 -4.14 -16.64 16.27
CA GLU A 80 -4.09 -17.22 17.61
C GLU A 80 -2.77 -17.95 17.90
N PHE A 81 -2.17 -18.58 16.89
CA PHE A 81 -0.83 -19.17 17.02
C PHE A 81 0.28 -18.11 17.02
N LEU A 82 0.06 -16.99 16.35
CA LEU A 82 1.05 -15.90 16.29
C LEU A 82 1.18 -15.16 17.64
N TYR A 83 0.11 -15.07 18.43
CA TYR A 83 0.13 -14.34 19.70
C TYR A 83 1.18 -14.86 20.69
N PRO A 84 1.18 -16.14 21.10
CA PRO A 84 2.21 -16.66 22.02
C PRO A 84 3.60 -16.68 21.37
N ALA A 85 3.68 -16.86 20.06
CA ALA A 85 4.94 -16.79 19.35
C ALA A 85 5.61 -15.41 19.45
N MET A 86 4.82 -14.32 19.43
CA MET A 86 5.31 -12.95 19.58
C MET A 86 5.65 -12.60 21.04
N GLU A 87 4.84 -13.04 22.01
CA GLU A 87 5.00 -12.62 23.40
C GLU A 87 6.06 -13.42 24.15
N SER A 88 6.03 -14.73 24.01
CA SER A 88 6.84 -15.66 24.81
C SER A 88 7.79 -16.52 23.99
N PHE A 89 7.81 -16.35 22.68
CA PHE A 89 8.56 -17.19 21.74
C PHE A 89 8.23 -18.68 21.94
N GLN A 90 6.95 -18.99 22.10
CA GLN A 90 6.45 -20.35 22.30
C GLN A 90 5.23 -20.59 21.41
N ILE A 91 5.03 -21.83 21.02
CA ILE A 91 3.84 -22.29 20.33
C ILE A 91 3.29 -23.49 21.10
N ASP A 92 1.99 -23.44 21.43
CA ASP A 92 1.29 -24.58 22.01
C ASP A 92 0.60 -25.36 20.89
N PHE A 93 0.98 -26.61 20.75
CA PHE A 93 0.39 -27.53 19.78
C PHE A 93 -0.35 -28.66 20.50
N VAL A 94 -1.64 -28.77 20.22
CA VAL A 94 -2.46 -29.85 20.78
C VAL A 94 -2.43 -31.05 19.82
N ILE A 95 -1.82 -32.14 20.25
CA ILE A 95 -1.86 -33.42 19.56
C ILE A 95 -3.03 -34.22 20.16
N ASP A 96 -3.91 -34.68 19.30
CA ASP A 96 -5.15 -35.41 19.62
C ASP A 96 -6.33 -34.54 20.09
N LYS A 97 -7.53 -35.05 19.76
CA LYS A 97 -8.81 -34.47 20.22
C LYS A 97 -9.41 -35.42 21.28
N GLY A 98 -9.83 -34.86 22.41
CA GLY A 98 -10.56 -35.61 23.44
C GLY A 98 -9.93 -35.53 24.84
N PRO A 99 -10.39 -36.35 25.80
CA PRO A 99 -9.96 -36.28 27.19
C PRO A 99 -8.46 -36.54 27.40
N TYR A 100 -7.77 -37.10 26.43
CA TYR A 100 -6.33 -37.41 26.47
C TYR A 100 -5.48 -36.47 25.61
N ALA A 101 -6.04 -35.34 25.15
CA ALA A 101 -5.31 -34.34 24.38
C ALA A 101 -4.04 -33.90 25.12
N LYS A 102 -2.88 -34.06 24.48
CA LYS A 102 -1.60 -33.61 25.01
C LYS A 102 -1.20 -32.30 24.30
N SER A 103 -0.94 -31.28 25.09
CA SER A 103 -0.32 -30.05 24.59
C SER A 103 1.20 -30.23 24.62
N ILE A 104 1.83 -29.96 23.46
CA ILE A 104 3.28 -29.90 23.35
C ILE A 104 3.64 -28.43 23.14
N LYS A 105 4.53 -27.92 24.01
CA LYS A 105 5.10 -26.58 23.89
C LYS A 105 6.40 -26.63 23.09
N PHE A 106 6.42 -25.87 22.00
CA PHE A 106 7.63 -25.64 21.23
C PHE A 106 8.22 -24.28 21.58
N ASN A 107 9.47 -24.28 22.02
CA ASN A 107 10.22 -23.04 22.22
C ASN A 107 10.80 -22.57 20.87
N LEU A 108 10.52 -21.34 20.51
CA LEU A 108 11.06 -20.67 19.33
C LEU A 108 12.33 -19.90 19.71
N LYS A 109 13.23 -19.74 18.77
CA LYS A 109 14.32 -18.79 18.93
C LYS A 109 13.74 -17.37 18.85
N PRO A 110 14.19 -16.43 19.70
CA PRO A 110 13.70 -15.05 19.66
C PRO A 110 13.93 -14.42 18.29
N PHE A 111 12.87 -13.88 17.70
CA PHE A 111 12.83 -13.29 16.36
C PHE A 111 12.12 -11.94 16.37
N THR A 112 12.23 -11.19 15.28
CA THR A 112 11.45 -9.96 15.05
C THR A 112 10.38 -10.21 14.01
N LEU A 113 9.12 -9.93 14.33
CA LEU A 113 8.05 -9.87 13.36
C LEU A 113 7.93 -8.46 12.78
N ILE A 114 7.96 -8.34 11.46
CA ILE A 114 7.58 -7.10 10.76
C ILE A 114 6.29 -7.40 10.00
N GLY A 115 5.18 -6.84 10.45
CA GLY A 115 3.90 -6.90 9.75
C GLY A 115 3.73 -5.69 8.82
N ALA A 116 3.20 -5.91 7.62
CA ALA A 116 2.80 -4.83 6.73
C ALA A 116 1.30 -4.93 6.43
N THR A 117 0.63 -3.79 6.36
CA THR A 117 -0.81 -3.73 6.04
C THR A 117 -1.19 -2.45 5.30
N THR A 118 -2.14 -2.57 4.39
CA THR A 118 -2.81 -1.42 3.77
C THR A 118 -4.02 -0.95 4.58
N ARG A 119 -4.56 -1.83 5.43
CA ARG A 119 -5.83 -1.62 6.18
C ARG A 119 -5.61 -1.89 7.67
N SER A 120 -4.93 -0.98 8.36
CA SER A 120 -4.62 -1.15 9.81
C SER A 120 -5.86 -1.30 10.70
N GLY A 121 -7.02 -0.77 10.27
CA GLY A 121 -8.28 -0.91 10.98
C GLY A 121 -8.90 -2.32 10.94
N LEU A 122 -8.46 -3.19 10.02
CA LEU A 122 -8.90 -4.59 9.95
C LEU A 122 -8.07 -5.52 10.83
N LEU A 123 -6.95 -5.03 11.37
CA LEU A 123 -6.12 -5.83 12.26
C LEU A 123 -6.84 -6.06 13.59
N ALA A 124 -6.87 -7.33 14.04
CA ALA A 124 -7.44 -7.64 15.33
C ALA A 124 -6.69 -6.90 16.46
N ALA A 125 -7.44 -6.34 17.40
CA ALA A 125 -6.86 -5.57 18.50
C ALA A 125 -5.80 -6.35 19.31
N PRO A 126 -5.97 -7.67 19.59
CA PRO A 126 -4.94 -8.47 20.26
C PRO A 126 -3.63 -8.58 19.47
N LEU A 127 -3.72 -8.74 18.14
CA LEU A 127 -2.52 -8.77 17.30
C LEU A 127 -1.82 -7.42 17.27
N ARG A 128 -2.59 -6.35 17.11
CA ARG A 128 -2.06 -4.99 17.09
C ARG A 128 -1.32 -4.63 18.38
N ALA A 129 -1.86 -5.01 19.54
CA ALA A 129 -1.26 -4.70 20.84
C ALA A 129 0.12 -5.34 21.08
N ARG A 130 0.49 -6.35 20.27
CA ARG A 130 1.76 -7.08 20.39
C ARG A 130 2.90 -6.48 19.57
N PHE A 131 2.60 -5.49 18.75
CA PHE A 131 3.63 -4.72 18.10
C PHE A 131 4.10 -3.59 19.04
N GLY A 132 5.41 -3.49 19.26
CA GLY A 132 5.99 -2.42 20.07
C GLY A 132 6.28 -1.15 19.26
N ILE A 133 6.43 -1.30 17.94
CA ILE A 133 6.79 -0.20 17.04
C ILE A 133 5.75 -0.08 15.92
N PHE A 134 5.20 1.12 15.75
CA PHE A 134 4.22 1.43 14.71
C PHE A 134 4.74 2.53 13.80
N TYR A 135 4.77 2.27 12.50
CA TYR A 135 5.04 3.27 11.48
C TYR A 135 3.87 3.36 10.50
N ASN A 136 3.33 4.57 10.37
CA ASN A 136 2.41 4.89 9.29
C ASN A 136 3.19 5.55 8.16
N LEU A 137 3.18 4.95 6.99
CA LEU A 137 3.81 5.50 5.80
C LEU A 137 2.78 6.33 5.04
N ASP A 138 3.12 7.60 4.82
CA ASP A 138 2.31 8.53 4.06
C ASP A 138 2.85 8.68 2.64
N PHE A 139 2.05 9.33 1.77
CA PHE A 139 2.48 9.65 0.42
C PHE A 139 3.73 10.53 0.41
N TYR A 140 4.63 10.22 -0.50
CA TYR A 140 5.88 10.97 -0.68
C TYR A 140 5.62 12.35 -1.27
N LYS A 141 6.42 13.31 -0.88
CA LYS A 141 6.48 14.63 -1.52
C LYS A 141 7.09 14.49 -2.92
N ILE A 142 6.75 15.44 -3.80
CA ILE A 142 7.25 15.44 -5.18
C ILE A 142 8.78 15.45 -5.22
N GLU A 143 9.42 16.24 -4.34
CA GLU A 143 10.87 16.38 -4.27
C GLU A 143 11.58 15.07 -3.91
N ASP A 144 10.96 14.26 -3.02
CA ASP A 144 11.52 12.98 -2.62
C ASP A 144 11.31 11.90 -3.69
N LEU A 145 10.14 11.92 -4.37
CA LEU A 145 9.93 11.07 -5.54
C LEU A 145 10.87 11.40 -6.69
N ALA A 146 11.16 12.67 -6.95
CA ALA A 146 12.13 13.08 -7.96
C ALA A 146 13.53 12.52 -7.66
N LYS A 147 13.95 12.51 -6.37
CA LYS A 147 15.21 11.87 -5.97
C LYS A 147 15.18 10.36 -6.24
N ILE A 148 14.08 9.68 -5.91
CA ILE A 148 13.90 8.25 -6.19
C ILE A 148 13.97 7.97 -7.69
N ILE A 149 13.29 8.79 -8.52
CA ILE A 149 13.32 8.66 -9.98
C ILE A 149 14.74 8.80 -10.51
N LYS A 150 15.48 9.83 -10.08
CA LYS A 150 16.88 10.04 -10.49
C LYS A 150 17.79 8.88 -10.07
N HIS A 151 17.59 8.35 -8.87
CA HIS A 151 18.33 7.17 -8.42
C HIS A 151 17.99 5.94 -9.27
N SER A 152 16.72 5.68 -9.49
CA SER A 152 16.26 4.56 -10.32
C SER A 152 16.67 4.69 -11.78
N ALA A 153 16.72 5.92 -12.31
CA ALA A 153 17.18 6.20 -13.67
C ALA A 153 18.65 5.80 -13.87
N LYS A 154 19.51 6.06 -12.85
CA LYS A 154 20.92 5.60 -12.87
C LYS A 154 21.03 4.07 -12.91
N ILE A 155 20.20 3.36 -12.13
CA ILE A 155 20.16 1.89 -12.12
C ILE A 155 19.67 1.34 -13.48
N LEU A 156 18.76 2.05 -14.15
CA LEU A 156 18.19 1.69 -15.44
C LEU A 156 19.06 2.16 -16.64
N ASP A 157 20.20 2.77 -16.37
CA ASP A 157 21.14 3.33 -17.35
C ASP A 157 20.45 4.28 -18.37
N ILE A 158 19.63 5.19 -17.84
CA ILE A 158 19.02 6.27 -18.64
C ILE A 158 19.20 7.62 -17.97
N GLY A 159 19.57 8.63 -18.77
CA GLY A 159 19.58 10.03 -18.30
C GLY A 159 18.15 10.54 -18.12
N VAL A 160 17.91 11.29 -17.04
CA VAL A 160 16.66 12.04 -16.83
C VAL A 160 17.03 13.40 -16.30
N ASP A 161 16.54 14.48 -16.93
CA ASP A 161 16.79 15.84 -16.43
C ASP A 161 15.87 16.20 -15.25
N ASP A 162 16.21 17.26 -14.55
CA ASP A 162 15.47 17.66 -13.34
C ASP A 162 14.01 17.99 -13.61
N PRO A 163 13.67 18.77 -14.67
CA PRO A 163 12.27 19.04 -15.00
C PRO A 163 11.46 17.78 -15.38
N ALA A 164 12.10 16.81 -16.06
CA ALA A 164 11.45 15.54 -16.39
C ALA A 164 11.21 14.70 -15.14
N ALA A 165 12.19 14.62 -14.24
CA ALA A 165 12.05 13.91 -12.97
C ALA A 165 10.92 14.49 -12.11
N ASP A 166 10.81 15.82 -12.05
CA ASP A 166 9.76 16.52 -11.31
C ASP A 166 8.37 16.28 -11.93
N GLU A 167 8.27 16.26 -13.26
CA GLU A 167 7.00 15.98 -13.96
C GLU A 167 6.55 14.54 -13.75
N ILE A 168 7.47 13.57 -13.84
CA ILE A 168 7.17 12.16 -13.53
C ILE A 168 6.75 12.02 -12.06
N ALA A 169 7.45 12.68 -11.14
CA ALA A 169 7.14 12.65 -9.71
C ALA A 169 5.75 13.23 -9.41
N ARG A 170 5.39 14.33 -10.05
CA ARG A 170 4.08 14.99 -9.91
C ARG A 170 2.94 14.06 -10.30
N ARG A 171 3.09 13.32 -11.42
CA ARG A 171 2.07 12.37 -11.90
C ARG A 171 2.16 10.98 -11.25
N ALA A 172 3.11 10.75 -10.33
CA ALA A 172 3.32 9.44 -9.68
C ALA A 172 2.47 9.21 -8.43
N ARG A 173 1.48 10.07 -8.16
CA ARG A 173 0.51 9.90 -7.07
C ARG A 173 1.14 9.72 -5.67
N GLY A 174 2.28 10.35 -5.41
CA GLY A 174 2.96 10.21 -4.12
C GLY A 174 3.54 8.82 -3.84
N THR A 175 3.61 7.90 -4.82
CA THR A 175 4.05 6.52 -4.58
C THR A 175 5.28 6.12 -5.39
N PRO A 176 6.35 5.62 -4.73
CA PRO A 176 7.56 5.13 -5.39
C PRO A 176 7.31 4.02 -6.41
N ARG A 177 6.36 3.12 -6.15
CA ARG A 177 6.00 2.03 -7.08
C ARG A 177 5.49 2.59 -8.41
N ILE A 178 4.60 3.60 -8.37
CA ILE A 178 4.07 4.24 -9.59
C ILE A 178 5.18 5.03 -10.27
N ALA A 179 5.96 5.82 -9.52
CA ALA A 179 7.09 6.58 -10.07
C ALA A 179 8.05 5.69 -10.86
N ASN A 180 8.45 4.56 -10.30
CA ASN A 180 9.31 3.59 -10.97
C ASN A 180 8.64 2.88 -12.14
N ARG A 181 7.32 2.64 -12.08
CA ARG A 181 6.56 2.09 -13.20
C ARG A 181 6.53 3.08 -14.37
N LEU A 182 6.22 4.34 -14.10
CA LEU A 182 6.20 5.40 -15.12
C LEU A 182 7.58 5.60 -15.73
N LEU A 183 8.64 5.68 -14.92
CA LEU A 183 10.01 5.83 -15.40
C LEU A 183 10.39 4.69 -16.37
N ARG A 184 10.07 3.44 -16.06
CA ARG A 184 10.35 2.31 -16.97
C ARG A 184 9.61 2.45 -18.29
N ARG A 185 8.36 2.89 -18.30
CA ARG A 185 7.59 3.10 -19.52
C ARG A 185 8.17 4.26 -20.34
N ILE A 186 8.50 5.37 -19.69
CA ILE A 186 9.12 6.51 -20.36
C ILE A 186 10.49 6.12 -20.96
N ARG A 187 11.28 5.29 -20.28
CA ARG A 187 12.49 4.71 -20.83
C ARG A 187 12.24 3.95 -22.14
N ASP A 188 11.17 3.14 -22.19
CA ASP A 188 10.82 2.38 -23.39
C ASP A 188 10.49 3.35 -24.56
N TYR A 189 9.75 4.44 -24.31
CA TYR A 189 9.49 5.49 -25.28
C TYR A 189 10.77 6.21 -25.74
N ALA A 190 11.66 6.55 -24.81
CA ALA A 190 12.94 7.20 -25.10
C ALA A 190 13.83 6.29 -25.96
N GLN A 191 13.84 5.00 -25.69
CA GLN A 191 14.60 4.01 -26.45
C GLN A 191 14.10 3.88 -27.88
N VAL A 192 12.78 3.87 -28.11
CA VAL A 192 12.20 3.87 -29.47
C VAL A 192 12.52 5.17 -30.21
N ALA A 193 12.60 6.29 -29.51
CA ALA A 193 12.99 7.59 -30.07
C ALA A 193 14.51 7.79 -30.20
N GLU A 194 15.32 6.76 -29.91
CA GLU A 194 16.79 6.77 -29.92
C GLU A 194 17.40 7.88 -29.02
N MET A 195 16.67 8.28 -27.96
CA MET A 195 17.11 9.30 -27.02
C MET A 195 17.87 8.66 -25.85
N LYS A 196 19.07 9.16 -25.55
CA LYS A 196 19.88 8.74 -24.40
C LYS A 196 19.45 9.41 -23.09
N LYS A 197 18.66 10.48 -23.19
CA LYS A 197 18.22 11.27 -22.04
C LYS A 197 16.77 11.68 -22.22
N VAL A 198 16.00 11.51 -21.17
CA VAL A 198 14.60 11.95 -21.07
C VAL A 198 14.59 13.42 -20.64
N ASP A 199 14.09 14.28 -21.51
CA ASP A 199 13.76 15.66 -21.20
C ASP A 199 12.29 15.84 -20.81
N LEU A 200 11.91 17.04 -20.37
CA LEU A 200 10.54 17.36 -19.98
C LEU A 200 9.52 17.07 -21.10
N LYS A 201 9.87 17.37 -22.37
CA LYS A 201 8.98 17.18 -23.52
C LYS A 201 8.68 15.70 -23.74
N MET A 202 9.72 14.86 -23.70
CA MET A 202 9.58 13.40 -23.82
C MET A 202 8.77 12.83 -22.65
N ALA A 203 9.08 13.25 -21.40
CA ALA A 203 8.36 12.79 -20.21
C ALA A 203 6.87 13.15 -20.32
N THR A 204 6.54 14.40 -20.63
CA THR A 204 5.15 14.86 -20.75
C THR A 204 4.40 14.09 -21.82
N LYS A 205 4.97 13.99 -23.04
CA LYS A 205 4.36 13.27 -24.16
C LYS A 205 4.11 11.79 -23.80
N SER A 206 5.12 11.12 -23.23
CA SER A 206 4.98 9.70 -22.85
C SER A 206 3.91 9.49 -21.78
N LEU A 207 3.80 10.39 -20.80
CA LEU A 207 2.77 10.31 -19.75
C LEU A 207 1.37 10.55 -20.33
N ASP A 208 1.22 11.47 -21.25
CA ASP A 208 -0.04 11.73 -21.95
C ASP A 208 -0.45 10.52 -22.81
N ASP A 209 0.50 9.93 -23.56
CA ASP A 209 0.29 8.69 -24.35
C ASP A 209 -0.06 7.48 -23.46
N LEU A 210 0.41 7.46 -22.22
CA LEU A 210 0.04 6.45 -21.21
C LEU A 210 -1.31 6.73 -20.56
N GLY A 211 -1.99 7.81 -20.94
CA GLY A 211 -3.30 8.18 -20.38
C GLY A 211 -3.24 8.73 -18.97
N ILE A 212 -2.07 9.18 -18.50
CA ILE A 212 -1.92 9.81 -17.18
C ILE A 212 -2.01 11.32 -17.36
N ASP A 213 -3.02 11.95 -16.77
CA ASP A 213 -3.22 13.38 -16.90
C ASP A 213 -2.27 14.21 -16.01
N LYS A 214 -2.37 15.55 -16.11
CA LYS A 214 -1.52 16.48 -15.34
C LYS A 214 -1.66 16.37 -13.83
N ALA A 215 -2.80 15.85 -13.35
CA ALA A 215 -3.05 15.57 -11.93
C ALA A 215 -2.61 14.17 -11.51
N GLY A 216 -2.07 13.36 -12.42
CA GLY A 216 -1.70 11.98 -12.16
C GLY A 216 -2.88 11.01 -12.16
N LEU A 217 -4.06 11.43 -12.61
CA LEU A 217 -5.22 10.54 -12.73
C LEU A 217 -5.07 9.63 -13.95
N ASP A 218 -5.26 8.33 -13.75
CA ASP A 218 -5.34 7.37 -14.84
C ASP A 218 -6.79 7.21 -15.35
N ASP A 219 -6.99 6.31 -16.29
CA ASP A 219 -8.29 6.08 -16.90
C ASP A 219 -9.34 5.63 -15.87
N LEU A 220 -8.96 4.75 -14.94
CA LEU A 220 -9.89 4.24 -13.93
C LEU A 220 -10.29 5.32 -12.92
N ASP A 221 -9.34 6.16 -12.47
CA ASP A 221 -9.65 7.29 -11.59
C ASP A 221 -10.67 8.23 -12.24
N ARG A 222 -10.42 8.58 -13.51
CA ARG A 222 -11.31 9.46 -14.26
C ARG A 222 -12.69 8.84 -14.45
N LYS A 223 -12.77 7.54 -14.73
CA LYS A 223 -14.04 6.82 -14.84
C LYS A 223 -14.81 6.83 -13.52
N VAL A 224 -14.14 6.56 -12.39
CA VAL A 224 -14.76 6.62 -11.05
C VAL A 224 -15.32 8.01 -10.77
N LEU A 225 -14.51 9.06 -10.95
CA LEU A 225 -14.95 10.43 -10.67
C LEU A 225 -16.07 10.89 -11.59
N LYS A 226 -15.98 10.60 -12.90
CA LYS A 226 -17.03 10.93 -13.86
C LYS A 226 -18.33 10.19 -13.55
N LEU A 227 -18.26 8.89 -13.23
CA LEU A 227 -19.43 8.13 -12.83
C LEU A 227 -20.14 8.75 -11.62
N ILE A 228 -19.38 9.16 -10.60
CA ILE A 228 -19.94 9.83 -9.42
C ILE A 228 -20.60 11.16 -9.81
N ILE A 229 -19.97 11.95 -10.68
CA ILE A 229 -20.49 13.25 -11.10
C ILE A 229 -21.71 13.10 -12.00
N GLU A 230 -21.60 12.33 -13.09
CA GLU A 230 -22.57 12.25 -14.16
C GLU A 230 -23.81 11.42 -13.78
N SER A 231 -23.56 10.24 -13.16
CA SER A 231 -24.67 9.28 -12.88
C SER A 231 -25.25 9.43 -11.48
N TYR A 232 -24.49 9.97 -10.52
CA TYR A 232 -24.94 10.10 -9.13
C TYR A 232 -25.00 11.57 -8.66
N GLY A 233 -24.93 12.56 -9.58
CA GLY A 233 -25.03 13.98 -9.24
C GLY A 233 -23.98 14.47 -8.22
N GLY A 234 -22.79 13.87 -8.24
CA GLY A 234 -21.74 14.15 -7.25
C GLY A 234 -21.75 13.26 -6.01
N GLY A 235 -22.69 12.34 -5.91
CA GLY A 235 -22.85 11.40 -4.80
C GLY A 235 -23.83 11.86 -3.71
N PRO A 236 -23.98 11.11 -2.60
CA PRO A 236 -23.12 9.96 -2.18
C PRO A 236 -23.48 8.64 -2.88
N VAL A 237 -22.48 7.79 -3.14
CA VAL A 237 -22.64 6.46 -3.75
C VAL A 237 -21.82 5.41 -3.02
N GLY A 238 -22.36 4.19 -2.87
CA GLY A 238 -21.68 3.05 -2.25
C GLY A 238 -20.54 2.52 -3.12
N VAL A 239 -19.51 1.92 -2.50
CA VAL A 239 -18.38 1.35 -3.27
C VAL A 239 -18.81 0.18 -4.12
N GLU A 240 -19.75 -0.65 -3.64
CA GLU A 240 -20.32 -1.78 -4.35
C GLU A 240 -21.01 -1.34 -5.65
N SER A 241 -21.75 -0.22 -5.59
CA SER A 241 -22.41 0.36 -6.76
C SER A 241 -21.41 0.91 -7.78
N LEU A 242 -20.32 1.53 -7.31
CA LEU A 242 -19.23 1.99 -8.18
C LEU A 242 -18.53 0.81 -8.86
N ALA A 243 -18.16 -0.21 -8.08
CA ALA A 243 -17.48 -1.39 -8.56
C ALA A 243 -18.33 -2.14 -9.62
N ALA A 244 -19.61 -2.36 -9.31
CA ALA A 244 -20.55 -2.99 -10.25
C ALA A 244 -20.72 -2.19 -11.55
N SER A 245 -20.86 -0.84 -11.45
CA SER A 245 -21.04 0.02 -12.63
C SER A 245 -19.83 0.09 -13.53
N LEU A 246 -18.62 -0.12 -12.96
CA LEU A 246 -17.35 -0.08 -13.69
C LEU A 246 -16.83 -1.47 -14.08
N ASN A 247 -17.55 -2.53 -13.67
CA ASN A 247 -17.14 -3.93 -13.81
C ASN A 247 -15.75 -4.18 -13.19
N GLU A 248 -15.55 -3.63 -11.97
CA GLU A 248 -14.31 -3.74 -11.19
C GLU A 248 -14.61 -4.42 -9.85
N GLU A 249 -13.56 -4.96 -9.22
CA GLU A 249 -13.65 -5.49 -7.86
C GLU A 249 -13.71 -4.35 -6.83
N VAL A 250 -14.46 -4.55 -5.73
CA VAL A 250 -14.57 -3.57 -4.65
C VAL A 250 -13.20 -3.21 -4.07
N ASP A 251 -12.33 -4.20 -3.92
CA ASP A 251 -10.96 -4.01 -3.42
C ASP A 251 -10.10 -3.17 -4.39
N THR A 252 -10.31 -3.28 -5.71
CA THR A 252 -9.64 -2.41 -6.70
C THR A 252 -9.98 -0.94 -6.45
N ILE A 253 -11.25 -0.64 -6.28
CA ILE A 253 -11.69 0.74 -5.99
C ILE A 253 -11.15 1.20 -4.63
N SER A 254 -11.33 0.40 -3.57
CA SER A 254 -11.01 0.78 -2.19
C SER A 254 -9.51 0.91 -1.91
N ASP A 255 -8.68 0.05 -2.51
CA ASP A 255 -7.26 -0.04 -2.18
C ASP A 255 -6.36 0.65 -3.21
N THR A 256 -6.81 0.79 -4.46
CA THR A 256 -5.98 1.36 -5.53
C THR A 256 -6.41 2.77 -5.92
N VAL A 257 -7.71 3.01 -6.06
CA VAL A 257 -8.28 4.28 -6.56
C VAL A 257 -8.52 5.26 -5.42
N GLU A 258 -9.33 4.88 -4.43
CA GLU A 258 -9.76 5.79 -3.36
C GLU A 258 -8.61 6.44 -2.57
N PRO A 259 -7.55 5.74 -2.17
CA PRO A 259 -6.54 6.34 -1.31
C PRO A 259 -5.90 7.59 -1.93
N TYR A 260 -5.64 7.54 -3.23
CA TYR A 260 -5.10 8.70 -3.93
C TYR A 260 -6.14 9.80 -4.11
N LEU A 261 -7.33 9.47 -4.56
CA LEU A 261 -8.39 10.46 -4.78
C LEU A 261 -8.81 11.18 -3.48
N LEU A 262 -8.81 10.47 -2.36
CA LEU A 262 -9.07 11.03 -1.02
C LEU A 262 -7.94 11.98 -0.61
N ASN A 263 -6.67 11.54 -0.74
CA ASN A 263 -5.51 12.34 -0.37
C ASN A 263 -5.35 13.58 -1.25
N ALA A 264 -5.59 13.44 -2.55
CA ALA A 264 -5.53 14.54 -3.50
C ALA A 264 -6.75 15.48 -3.44
N GLY A 265 -7.76 15.14 -2.64
CA GLY A 265 -8.94 15.97 -2.40
C GLY A 265 -10.01 15.91 -3.49
N TYR A 266 -9.94 14.97 -4.43
CA TYR A 266 -10.97 14.77 -5.47
C TYR A 266 -12.21 14.06 -4.94
N LEU A 267 -12.05 13.24 -3.91
CA LEU A 267 -13.11 12.41 -3.34
C LEU A 267 -13.24 12.68 -1.83
N ARG A 268 -14.45 12.52 -1.30
CA ARG A 268 -14.72 12.45 0.14
C ARG A 268 -15.46 11.17 0.48
N ARG A 269 -15.11 10.56 1.61
CA ARG A 269 -15.84 9.43 2.19
C ARG A 269 -16.77 9.95 3.27
N THR A 270 -18.05 9.62 3.16
CA THR A 270 -19.09 9.95 4.14
C THR A 270 -19.74 8.67 4.68
N ALA A 271 -20.55 8.77 5.72
CA ALA A 271 -21.31 7.63 6.24
C ALA A 271 -22.28 7.02 5.20
N ARG A 272 -22.71 7.81 4.22
CA ARG A 272 -23.64 7.39 3.14
C ARG A 272 -22.93 6.90 1.88
N GLY A 273 -21.60 7.05 1.80
CA GLY A 273 -20.83 6.66 0.61
C GLY A 273 -19.80 7.72 0.17
N ARG A 274 -19.41 7.65 -1.09
CA ARG A 274 -18.39 8.49 -1.73
C ARG A 274 -19.04 9.68 -2.42
N THR A 275 -18.43 10.85 -2.27
CA THR A 275 -18.86 12.09 -2.95
C THR A 275 -17.71 12.73 -3.67
N ALA A 276 -17.93 13.21 -4.88
CA ALA A 276 -16.99 14.04 -5.61
C ALA A 276 -16.91 15.44 -4.98
N THR A 277 -15.71 16.00 -4.93
CA THR A 277 -15.51 17.35 -4.40
C THR A 277 -15.62 18.41 -5.49
N LYS A 278 -15.67 19.68 -5.11
CA LYS A 278 -15.57 20.79 -6.06
C LYS A 278 -14.35 20.65 -6.98
N LEU A 279 -13.19 20.23 -6.42
CA LEU A 279 -11.97 20.01 -7.19
C LEU A 279 -12.17 18.98 -8.32
N ALA A 280 -12.93 17.90 -8.07
CA ALA A 280 -13.24 16.92 -9.10
C ALA A 280 -14.16 17.49 -10.19
N PHE A 281 -15.17 18.28 -9.84
CA PHE A 281 -16.01 18.96 -10.82
C PHE A 281 -15.21 19.94 -11.67
N ASP A 282 -14.39 20.78 -11.03
CA ASP A 282 -13.56 21.77 -11.71
C ASP A 282 -12.56 21.09 -12.67
N HIS A 283 -12.00 19.94 -12.29
CA HIS A 283 -11.04 19.18 -13.09
C HIS A 283 -11.65 18.71 -14.43
N PHE A 284 -12.92 18.34 -14.43
CA PHE A 284 -13.62 17.91 -15.66
C PHE A 284 -14.45 19.03 -16.32
N GLY A 285 -14.43 20.24 -15.77
CA GLY A 285 -15.21 21.38 -16.30
C GLY A 285 -16.70 21.30 -16.03
N TYR A 286 -17.13 20.50 -15.06
CA TYR A 286 -18.53 20.46 -14.63
C TYR A 286 -18.85 21.57 -13.63
N LYS A 287 -20.08 22.08 -13.65
CA LYS A 287 -20.55 23.01 -12.61
C LYS A 287 -20.73 22.27 -11.28
N TYR A 288 -20.19 22.85 -10.20
CA TYR A 288 -20.39 22.34 -8.85
C TYR A 288 -21.55 23.07 -8.19
N GLY A 289 -22.66 22.36 -7.93
CA GLY A 289 -23.81 22.90 -7.20
C GLY A 289 -25.11 22.23 -7.67
N LYS A 290 -25.98 21.97 -6.75
CA LYS A 290 -27.35 21.53 -7.04
C LYS A 290 -28.14 22.71 -7.61
N GLU A 291 -28.26 22.83 -8.91
CA GLU A 291 -29.20 23.76 -9.55
C GLU A 291 -30.66 23.20 -9.63
N GLU A 292 -31.04 22.20 -8.81
CA GLU A 292 -32.37 21.59 -8.96
C GLU A 292 -33.34 21.80 -7.79
N GLN A 293 -33.11 22.70 -6.86
CA GLN A 293 -34.09 22.97 -5.78
C GLN A 293 -34.67 24.38 -5.73
N GLU A 294 -34.20 25.34 -6.51
CA GLU A 294 -34.80 26.67 -6.53
C GLU A 294 -35.93 26.87 -7.56
N GLU A 295 -36.01 26.04 -8.60
CA GLU A 295 -37.12 26.17 -9.57
C GLU A 295 -38.43 25.50 -9.15
N LEU A 296 -38.43 24.66 -8.11
CA LEU A 296 -39.66 23.98 -7.63
C LEU A 296 -40.42 24.76 -6.56
N PHE A 297 -39.81 25.81 -5.99
CA PHE A 297 -40.49 26.66 -4.98
C PHE A 297 -40.84 28.07 -5.46
N ASN A 298 -40.60 28.38 -6.75
CA ASN A 298 -40.96 29.66 -7.37
C ASN A 298 -42.03 29.51 -8.49
N LYS A 299 -42.96 28.53 -8.31
CA LYS A 299 -44.19 28.47 -9.10
C LYS A 299 -45.39 28.47 -8.18
#